data_d3c9ac4b247b5ce78e8933840b257952
#
_entry.id   d3c9ac4b247b5ce78e8933840b257952
#
_cell.length_a   1.000
_cell.length_b   1.000
_cell.length_c   1.000
_cell.angle_alpha   90.00
_cell.angle_beta   90.00
_cell.angle_gamma   90.00
#
_symmetry.space_group_name_H-M   'P 1'
#
loop_
_entity.id
_entity.type
_entity.pdbx_description
1 polymer ?
#
loop_
_entity_poly.entity_id
_entity_poly.type
_entity_poly.pdbx_seq_one_letter_code
_entity_poly.pdbx_strand_id
1 'polypeptide(L)'
;GCVLVCIKGMKGLEKANLVLMPAMSIIFLAVLFFSCFSSSKISISTNSWAGFLYCPLYVSLNISMSIVVISKIGENLTKKQAFYVSLFSTILILIFLFFGNFVLQKNNDSFISEMPFLNIVKNNPLMFVLVYVVILIGCFTTLISLCLTLKTSFQVFIKNEMIATLCAVLIPFVISAVGFSQIVSLLYPICSVFGVFVLAYIVAFENGKIVKDKVSHKINGE
;
A
#
# COMPACT_ATOMS: atom_id res chain seq x y z
N GLY A 1 -14.30 15.72 -2.51
CA GLY A 1 -13.91 14.62 -3.42
C GLY A 1 -14.07 13.26 -2.77
N CYS A 2 -13.37 12.99 -1.65
CA CYS A 2 -13.34 11.68 -0.99
C CYS A 2 -14.75 11.17 -0.60
N VAL A 3 -15.58 12.00 0.05
CA VAL A 3 -16.95 11.65 0.45
C VAL A 3 -17.81 11.20 -0.74
N LEU A 4 -17.72 11.92 -1.87
CA LEU A 4 -18.48 11.58 -3.08
C LEU A 4 -18.09 10.20 -3.67
N VAL A 5 -16.81 9.84 -3.60
CA VAL A 5 -16.34 8.53 -4.04
C VAL A 5 -16.75 7.44 -3.05
N CYS A 6 -16.67 7.71 -1.74
CA CYS A 6 -17.10 6.79 -0.69
C CYS A 6 -18.61 6.50 -0.74
N ILE A 7 -19.46 7.44 -1.14
CA ILE A 7 -20.89 7.21 -1.35
C ILE A 7 -21.12 6.24 -2.51
N LYS A 8 -20.29 6.30 -3.58
CA LYS A 8 -20.38 5.36 -4.73
C LYS A 8 -19.80 3.96 -4.39
N GLY A 9 -19.21 3.79 -3.21
CA GLY A 9 -18.70 2.52 -2.73
C GLY A 9 -17.51 1.97 -3.54
N MET A 10 -17.35 0.64 -3.58
CA MET A 10 -16.24 -0.04 -4.27
C MET A 10 -16.15 0.30 -5.76
N LYS A 11 -17.30 0.42 -6.45
CA LYS A 11 -17.33 0.80 -7.87
C LYS A 11 -16.75 2.20 -8.13
N GLY A 12 -16.91 3.11 -7.17
CA GLY A 12 -16.28 4.45 -7.22
C GLY A 12 -14.76 4.39 -7.09
N LEU A 13 -14.27 3.58 -6.16
CA LEU A 13 -12.84 3.32 -5.95
C LEU A 13 -12.21 2.67 -7.19
N GLU A 14 -12.83 1.62 -7.74
CA GLU A 14 -12.34 0.93 -8.93
C GLU A 14 -12.20 1.88 -10.12
N LYS A 15 -13.23 2.70 -10.38
CA LYS A 15 -13.19 3.69 -11.47
C LYS A 15 -12.12 4.77 -11.25
N ALA A 16 -11.95 5.23 -10.02
CA ALA A 16 -10.92 6.20 -9.70
C ALA A 16 -9.52 5.60 -9.90
N ASN A 17 -9.29 4.41 -9.38
CA ASN A 17 -8.00 3.73 -9.49
C ASN A 17 -7.65 3.31 -10.91
N LEU A 18 -8.63 2.98 -11.75
CA LEU A 18 -8.41 2.61 -13.15
C LEU A 18 -7.71 3.73 -13.94
N VAL A 19 -7.94 4.99 -13.59
CA VAL A 19 -7.32 6.15 -14.24
C VAL A 19 -6.12 6.67 -13.45
N LEU A 20 -6.27 6.82 -12.13
CA LEU A 20 -5.26 7.46 -11.30
C LEU A 20 -4.01 6.60 -11.11
N MET A 21 -4.18 5.27 -10.96
CA MET A 21 -3.04 4.38 -10.73
C MET A 21 -2.08 4.28 -11.92
N PRO A 22 -2.54 4.06 -13.17
CA PRO A 22 -1.64 4.09 -14.33
C PRO A 22 -0.98 5.45 -14.52
N ALA A 23 -1.73 6.54 -14.37
CA ALA A 23 -1.17 7.89 -14.51
C ALA A 23 -0.08 8.15 -13.47
N MET A 24 -0.33 7.84 -12.19
CA MET A 24 0.65 7.97 -11.12
C MET A 24 1.89 7.10 -11.38
N SER A 25 1.69 5.86 -11.81
CA SER A 25 2.77 4.91 -12.10
C SER A 25 3.68 5.39 -13.22
N ILE A 26 3.11 5.89 -14.32
CA ILE A 26 3.87 6.42 -15.45
C ILE A 26 4.68 7.66 -15.05
N ILE A 27 4.04 8.61 -14.34
CA ILE A 27 4.71 9.83 -13.87
C ILE A 27 5.85 9.46 -12.92
N PHE A 28 5.61 8.56 -11.97
CA PHE A 28 6.62 8.17 -10.98
C PHE A 28 7.80 7.45 -11.64
N LEU A 29 7.56 6.53 -12.57
CA LEU A 29 8.62 5.88 -13.34
C LEU A 29 9.43 6.87 -14.15
N ALA A 30 8.79 7.84 -14.80
CA ALA A 30 9.48 8.89 -15.54
C ALA A 30 10.40 9.72 -14.62
N VAL A 31 9.94 10.08 -13.43
CA VAL A 31 10.74 10.80 -12.42
C VAL A 31 11.91 9.95 -11.94
N LEU A 32 11.69 8.68 -11.63
CA LEU A 32 12.75 7.75 -11.21
C LEU A 32 13.79 7.60 -12.30
N PHE A 33 13.37 7.39 -13.55
CA PHE A 33 14.27 7.27 -14.70
C PHE A 33 15.12 8.51 -14.88
N PHE A 34 14.50 9.70 -14.85
CA PHE A 34 15.23 10.95 -14.94
C PHE A 34 16.25 11.13 -13.80
N SER A 35 15.84 10.78 -12.57
CA SER A 35 16.70 10.88 -11.38
C SER A 35 17.86 9.89 -11.39
N CYS A 36 17.76 8.77 -12.11
CA CYS A 36 18.87 7.84 -12.33
C CYS A 36 20.05 8.45 -13.09
N PHE A 37 19.81 9.41 -13.99
CA PHE A 37 20.84 10.08 -14.77
C PHE A 37 21.42 11.31 -14.07
N SER A 38 20.87 11.72 -12.93
CA SER A 38 21.42 12.81 -12.14
C SER A 38 22.77 12.42 -11.53
N SER A 39 23.76 13.30 -11.65
CA SER A 39 25.14 13.06 -11.18
C SER A 39 25.24 13.16 -9.67
N SER A 40 25.06 12.06 -8.96
CA SER A 40 25.28 11.96 -7.52
C SER A 40 26.19 10.76 -7.20
N LYS A 41 26.97 10.88 -6.16
CA LYS A 41 27.86 9.78 -5.73
C LYS A 41 27.05 8.70 -5.01
N ILE A 42 27.17 7.46 -5.46
CA ILE A 42 26.58 6.31 -4.76
C ILE A 42 27.35 6.09 -3.48
N SER A 43 26.69 6.21 -2.34
CA SER A 43 27.23 5.80 -1.06
C SER A 43 26.46 4.58 -0.56
N ILE A 44 27.11 3.44 -0.55
CA ILE A 44 26.52 2.19 -0.06
C ILE A 44 26.59 2.21 1.48
N SER A 45 25.46 2.35 2.15
CA SER A 45 25.37 2.14 3.59
C SER A 45 25.34 0.63 3.86
N THR A 46 26.34 0.17 4.64
CA THR A 46 26.59 -1.27 4.88
C THR A 46 25.86 -1.86 6.09
N ASN A 47 24.86 -1.20 6.65
CA ASN A 47 24.16 -1.69 7.86
C ASN A 47 22.94 -2.55 7.49
N SER A 48 23.20 -3.80 7.06
CA SER A 48 22.17 -4.65 6.42
C SER A 48 21.28 -5.47 7.36
N TRP A 49 21.71 -5.80 8.57
CA TRP A 49 20.96 -6.70 9.45
C TRP A 49 19.65 -6.12 9.99
N ALA A 50 19.65 -4.84 10.35
CA ALA A 50 18.44 -4.15 10.80
C ALA A 50 17.36 -4.11 9.69
N GLY A 51 17.76 -3.85 8.46
CA GLY A 51 16.84 -3.88 7.31
C GLY A 51 16.17 -5.22 7.09
N PHE A 52 16.88 -6.33 7.36
CA PHE A 52 16.33 -7.68 7.24
C PHE A 52 15.22 -7.95 8.26
N LEU A 53 15.32 -7.40 9.47
CA LEU A 53 14.28 -7.49 10.50
C LEU A 53 13.08 -6.59 10.21
N TYR A 54 13.31 -5.39 9.68
CA TYR A 54 12.22 -4.45 9.37
C TYR A 54 11.44 -4.82 8.11
N CYS A 55 12.03 -5.57 7.17
CA CYS A 55 11.37 -5.95 5.92
C CYS A 55 10.06 -6.74 6.14
N PRO A 56 10.01 -7.84 6.93
CA PRO A 56 8.78 -8.56 7.19
C PRO A 56 7.73 -7.71 7.91
N LEU A 57 8.14 -6.82 8.81
CA LEU A 57 7.23 -5.89 9.49
C LEU A 57 6.59 -4.90 8.51
N TYR A 58 7.36 -4.34 7.60
CA TYR A 58 6.87 -3.43 6.57
C TYR A 58 5.91 -4.12 5.59
N VAL A 59 6.25 -5.32 5.15
CA VAL A 59 5.42 -6.13 4.26
C VAL A 59 4.09 -6.47 4.94
N SER A 60 4.12 -6.93 6.19
CA SER A 60 2.94 -7.30 6.96
C SER A 60 1.99 -6.13 7.18
N LEU A 61 2.52 -4.93 7.45
CA LEU A 61 1.75 -3.70 7.56
C LEU A 61 0.97 -3.40 6.27
N ASN A 62 1.67 -3.43 5.13
CA ASN A 62 1.05 -3.12 3.83
C ASN A 62 0.00 -4.14 3.42
N ILE A 63 0.24 -5.43 3.65
CA ILE A 63 -0.74 -6.49 3.37
C ILE A 63 -1.96 -6.33 4.28
N SER A 64 -1.76 -6.08 5.57
CA SER A 64 -2.87 -5.91 6.52
C SER A 64 -3.78 -4.74 6.16
N MET A 65 -3.22 -3.62 5.69
CA MET A 65 -3.99 -2.48 5.21
C MET A 65 -4.76 -2.77 3.92
N SER A 66 -4.23 -3.64 3.08
CA SER A 66 -4.81 -3.95 1.76
C SER A 66 -5.77 -5.14 1.77
N ILE A 67 -5.77 -5.96 2.84
CA ILE A 67 -6.43 -7.27 2.87
C ILE A 67 -7.92 -7.21 2.57
N VAL A 68 -8.62 -6.19 3.06
CA VAL A 68 -10.07 -6.00 2.82
C VAL A 68 -10.37 -5.72 1.35
N VAL A 69 -9.53 -4.92 0.71
CA VAL A 69 -9.68 -4.60 -0.72
C VAL A 69 -9.32 -5.80 -1.58
N ILE A 70 -8.20 -6.46 -1.26
CA ILE A 70 -7.73 -7.66 -1.98
C ILE A 70 -8.75 -8.79 -1.89
N SER A 71 -9.35 -9.04 -0.71
CA SER A 71 -10.35 -10.09 -0.54
C SER A 71 -11.59 -9.85 -1.39
N LYS A 72 -12.10 -8.62 -1.40
CA LYS A 72 -13.29 -8.25 -2.23
C LYS A 72 -13.03 -8.35 -3.72
N ILE A 73 -11.85 -7.98 -4.20
CA ILE A 73 -11.46 -8.14 -5.59
C ILE A 73 -11.31 -9.64 -5.92
N GLY A 74 -10.70 -10.41 -5.00
CA GLY A 74 -10.45 -11.83 -5.16
C GLY A 74 -11.71 -12.68 -5.32
N GLU A 75 -12.84 -12.29 -4.70
CA GLU A 75 -14.14 -12.97 -4.82
C GLU A 75 -14.61 -13.10 -6.29
N ASN A 76 -14.26 -12.15 -7.13
CA ASN A 76 -14.69 -12.10 -8.54
C ASN A 76 -13.67 -12.69 -9.52
N LEU A 77 -12.54 -13.22 -9.03
CA LEU A 77 -11.46 -13.73 -9.86
C LEU A 77 -11.42 -15.27 -9.87
N THR A 78 -11.23 -15.85 -11.06
CA THR A 78 -10.86 -17.25 -11.16
C THR A 78 -9.42 -17.48 -10.66
N LYS A 79 -9.07 -18.70 -10.22
CA LYS A 79 -7.71 -19.02 -9.74
C LYS A 79 -6.61 -18.63 -10.75
N LYS A 80 -6.89 -18.85 -12.05
CA LYS A 80 -5.95 -18.49 -13.12
C LYS A 80 -5.77 -16.99 -13.27
N GLN A 81 -6.86 -16.23 -13.21
CA GLN A 81 -6.81 -14.75 -13.23
C GLN A 81 -6.10 -14.20 -12.00
N ALA A 82 -6.38 -14.71 -10.80
CA ALA A 82 -5.72 -14.32 -9.57
C ALA A 82 -4.20 -14.53 -9.66
N PHE A 83 -3.75 -15.66 -10.22
CA PHE A 83 -2.33 -15.95 -10.42
C PHE A 83 -1.66 -14.90 -11.34
N TYR A 84 -2.24 -14.61 -12.51
CA TYR A 84 -1.66 -13.63 -13.43
C TYR A 84 -1.67 -12.21 -12.86
N VAL A 85 -2.75 -11.81 -12.18
CA VAL A 85 -2.83 -10.50 -11.52
C VAL A 85 -1.76 -10.37 -10.45
N SER A 86 -1.58 -11.38 -9.60
CA SER A 86 -0.55 -11.39 -8.56
C SER A 86 0.86 -11.32 -9.15
N LEU A 87 1.13 -12.13 -10.19
CA LEU A 87 2.44 -12.15 -10.86
C LEU A 87 2.76 -10.78 -11.47
N PHE A 88 1.83 -10.20 -12.22
CA PHE A 88 2.04 -8.91 -12.87
C PHE A 88 2.21 -7.77 -11.85
N SER A 89 1.39 -7.77 -10.80
CA SER A 89 1.51 -6.79 -9.70
C SER A 89 2.85 -6.90 -8.98
N THR A 90 3.32 -8.12 -8.73
CA THR A 90 4.63 -8.37 -8.09
C THR A 90 5.77 -7.83 -8.95
N ILE A 91 5.77 -8.10 -10.26
CA ILE A 91 6.78 -7.59 -11.19
C ILE A 91 6.79 -6.06 -11.18
N LEU A 92 5.62 -5.43 -11.24
CA LEU A 92 5.49 -3.98 -11.22
C LEU A 92 6.04 -3.37 -9.93
N ILE A 93 5.70 -3.94 -8.77
CA ILE A 93 6.21 -3.50 -7.47
C ILE A 93 7.73 -3.66 -7.40
N LEU A 94 8.29 -4.77 -7.89
CA LEU A 94 9.74 -4.99 -7.92
C LEU A 94 10.46 -3.94 -8.77
N ILE A 95 9.90 -3.55 -9.90
CA ILE A 95 10.44 -2.47 -10.74
C ILE A 95 10.49 -1.14 -9.95
N PHE A 96 9.39 -0.77 -9.28
CA PHE A 96 9.35 0.45 -8.48
C PHE A 96 10.34 0.41 -7.32
N LEU A 97 10.43 -0.70 -6.61
CA LEU A 97 11.37 -0.86 -5.49
C LEU A 97 12.82 -0.82 -5.95
N PHE A 98 13.14 -1.45 -7.08
CA PHE A 98 14.50 -1.45 -7.62
C PHE A 98 14.95 -0.04 -8.00
N PHE A 99 14.19 0.64 -8.87
CA PHE A 99 14.54 2.00 -9.30
C PHE A 99 14.45 3.01 -8.16
N GLY A 100 13.45 2.89 -7.29
CA GLY A 100 13.29 3.76 -6.13
C GLY A 100 14.46 3.66 -5.17
N ASN A 101 14.85 2.43 -4.81
CA ASN A 101 16.01 2.19 -3.95
C ASN A 101 17.32 2.69 -4.59
N PHE A 102 17.50 2.46 -5.88
CA PHE A 102 18.69 2.93 -6.61
C PHE A 102 18.81 4.47 -6.59
N VAL A 103 17.71 5.19 -6.82
CA VAL A 103 17.68 6.66 -6.75
C VAL A 103 17.94 7.17 -5.33
N LEU A 104 17.38 6.52 -4.33
CA LEU A 104 17.60 6.86 -2.92
C LEU A 104 19.06 6.66 -2.51
N GLN A 105 19.68 5.54 -2.88
CA GLN A 105 21.10 5.27 -2.57
C GLN A 105 22.06 6.29 -3.22
N LYS A 106 21.69 6.83 -4.37
CA LYS A 106 22.46 7.93 -5.00
C LYS A 106 22.38 9.25 -4.22
N ASN A 107 21.34 9.45 -3.41
CA ASN A 107 21.04 10.73 -2.76
C ASN A 107 20.89 10.54 -1.23
N ASN A 108 21.93 10.05 -0.57
CA ASN A 108 21.92 9.71 0.85
C ASN A 108 21.49 10.85 1.78
N ASP A 109 21.82 12.10 1.45
CA ASP A 109 21.42 13.27 2.25
C ASP A 109 19.89 13.45 2.31
N SER A 110 19.17 12.83 1.39
CA SER A 110 17.70 12.89 1.33
C SER A 110 17.01 11.93 2.28
N PHE A 111 17.71 10.91 2.83
CA PHE A 111 17.13 9.96 3.78
C PHE A 111 16.67 10.59 5.10
N ILE A 112 17.25 11.72 5.48
CA ILE A 112 16.92 12.43 6.73
C ILE A 112 15.60 13.19 6.59
N SER A 113 15.12 13.42 5.36
CA SER A 113 13.88 14.17 5.13
C SER A 113 12.65 13.27 5.23
N GLU A 114 11.53 13.81 5.72
CA GLU A 114 10.26 13.10 5.79
C GLU A 114 9.73 12.67 4.41
N MET A 115 10.15 13.37 3.34
CA MET A 115 9.78 13.08 1.96
C MET A 115 11.02 13.04 1.05
N PRO A 116 11.77 11.90 1.04
CA PRO A 116 13.05 11.80 0.35
C PRO A 116 12.98 12.13 -1.15
N PHE A 117 11.99 11.63 -1.85
CA PHE A 117 11.84 11.87 -3.30
C PHE A 117 11.58 13.35 -3.65
N LEU A 118 10.84 14.07 -2.83
CA LEU A 118 10.65 15.52 -2.99
C LEU A 118 11.97 16.27 -2.81
N ASN A 119 12.77 15.86 -1.82
CA ASN A 119 14.06 16.49 -1.58
C ASN A 119 15.06 16.26 -2.73
N ILE A 120 15.05 15.07 -3.34
CA ILE A 120 15.90 14.75 -4.48
C ILE A 120 15.62 15.67 -5.69
N VAL A 121 14.36 15.95 -5.94
CA VAL A 121 13.94 16.72 -7.14
C VAL A 121 13.76 18.21 -6.91
N LYS A 122 14.01 18.72 -5.69
CA LYS A 122 13.75 20.11 -5.30
C LYS A 122 14.39 21.18 -6.21
N ASN A 123 15.54 20.85 -6.81
CA ASN A 123 16.26 21.75 -7.68
C ASN A 123 15.69 21.81 -9.12
N ASN A 124 14.78 20.90 -9.47
CA ASN A 124 14.13 20.88 -10.78
C ASN A 124 12.62 21.14 -10.59
N PRO A 125 12.12 22.34 -10.91
CA PRO A 125 10.74 22.71 -10.62
C PRO A 125 9.71 21.83 -11.33
N LEU A 126 9.99 21.35 -12.52
CA LEU A 126 9.09 20.45 -13.25
C LEU A 126 8.99 19.09 -12.55
N MET A 127 10.13 18.49 -12.21
CA MET A 127 10.16 17.20 -11.50
C MET A 127 9.57 17.31 -10.11
N PHE A 128 9.77 18.42 -9.40
CA PHE A 128 9.18 18.70 -8.11
C PHE A 128 7.64 18.70 -8.19
N VAL A 129 7.06 19.39 -9.18
CA VAL A 129 5.61 19.42 -9.38
C VAL A 129 5.08 18.02 -9.72
N LEU A 130 5.78 17.27 -10.59
CA LEU A 130 5.36 15.90 -10.95
C LEU A 130 5.35 14.97 -9.73
N VAL A 131 6.40 14.97 -8.90
CA VAL A 131 6.44 14.17 -7.65
C VAL A 131 5.34 14.60 -6.68
N TYR A 132 5.13 15.91 -6.55
CA TYR A 132 4.07 16.43 -5.68
C TYR A 132 2.67 15.95 -6.13
N VAL A 133 2.39 15.97 -7.43
CA VAL A 133 1.14 15.45 -8.00
C VAL A 133 0.99 13.95 -7.73
N VAL A 134 2.06 13.16 -7.91
CA VAL A 134 2.05 11.72 -7.61
C VAL A 134 1.71 11.47 -6.14
N ILE A 135 2.34 12.22 -5.23
CA ILE A 135 2.06 12.11 -3.78
C ILE A 135 0.59 12.45 -3.49
N LEU A 136 0.07 13.54 -4.06
CA LEU A 136 -1.34 13.93 -3.86
C LEU A 136 -2.31 12.86 -4.37
N ILE A 137 -2.06 12.29 -5.55
CA ILE A 137 -2.88 11.21 -6.10
C ILE A 137 -2.81 9.97 -5.20
N GLY A 138 -1.60 9.59 -4.77
CA GLY A 138 -1.37 8.46 -3.87
C GLY A 138 -2.10 8.64 -2.53
N CYS A 139 -1.98 9.80 -1.90
CA CYS A 139 -2.71 10.12 -0.66
C CYS A 139 -4.23 10.07 -0.88
N PHE A 140 -4.72 10.60 -1.98
CA PHE A 140 -6.15 10.62 -2.28
C PHE A 140 -6.73 9.21 -2.48
N THR A 141 -6.05 8.35 -3.26
CA THR A 141 -6.49 6.97 -3.50
C THR A 141 -6.44 6.13 -2.23
N THR A 142 -5.38 6.29 -1.42
CA THR A 142 -5.24 5.62 -0.12
C THR A 142 -6.33 6.07 0.85
N LEU A 143 -6.59 7.37 0.93
CA LEU A 143 -7.65 7.92 1.78
C LEU A 143 -9.02 7.33 1.43
N ILE A 144 -9.36 7.24 0.14
CA ILE A 144 -10.64 6.64 -0.29
C ILE A 144 -10.71 5.18 0.14
N SER A 145 -9.66 4.39 -0.08
CA SER A 145 -9.62 2.97 0.29
C SER A 145 -9.81 2.77 1.79
N LEU A 146 -9.11 3.54 2.61
CA LEU A 146 -9.23 3.47 4.07
C LEU A 146 -10.60 3.95 4.57
N CYS A 147 -11.14 5.03 4.00
CA CYS A 147 -12.49 5.48 4.34
C CYS A 147 -13.56 4.44 4.00
N LEU A 148 -13.43 3.75 2.87
CA LEU A 148 -14.36 2.66 2.51
C LEU A 148 -14.26 1.48 3.48
N THR A 149 -13.06 1.11 3.89
CA THR A 149 -12.82 0.06 4.89
C THR A 149 -13.43 0.44 6.24
N LEU A 150 -13.20 1.67 6.70
CA LEU A 150 -13.78 2.17 7.94
C LEU A 150 -15.31 2.27 7.86
N LYS A 151 -15.85 2.77 6.74
CA LYS A 151 -17.29 2.80 6.50
C LYS A 151 -17.92 1.41 6.67
N THR A 152 -17.35 0.37 6.04
CA THR A 152 -17.86 -0.99 6.15
C THR A 152 -17.79 -1.52 7.59
N SER A 153 -16.74 -1.18 8.32
CA SER A 153 -16.60 -1.54 9.74
C SER A 153 -17.63 -0.82 10.62
N PHE A 154 -17.87 0.47 10.38
CA PHE A 154 -18.88 1.22 11.13
C PHE A 154 -20.32 0.81 10.81
N GLN A 155 -20.59 0.32 9.59
CA GLN A 155 -21.91 -0.17 9.21
C GLN A 155 -22.37 -1.39 10.00
N VAL A 156 -21.46 -2.12 10.67
CA VAL A 156 -21.83 -3.20 11.60
C VAL A 156 -22.58 -2.62 12.81
N PHE A 157 -22.23 -1.40 13.24
CA PHE A 157 -22.81 -0.75 14.42
C PHE A 157 -23.83 0.33 14.06
N ILE A 158 -23.62 1.02 12.94
CA ILE A 158 -24.41 2.17 12.50
C ILE A 158 -25.16 1.80 11.23
N LYS A 159 -26.48 1.59 11.33
CA LYS A 159 -27.33 1.23 10.18
C LYS A 159 -27.46 2.33 9.14
N ASN A 160 -27.26 3.60 9.53
CA ASN A 160 -27.36 4.73 8.62
C ASN A 160 -26.03 4.91 7.83
N GLU A 161 -26.11 4.65 6.53
CA GLU A 161 -24.95 4.70 5.63
C GLU A 161 -24.26 6.08 5.59
N MET A 162 -25.04 7.15 5.66
CA MET A 162 -24.52 8.51 5.63
C MET A 162 -23.73 8.84 6.90
N ILE A 163 -24.26 8.45 8.07
CA ILE A 163 -23.58 8.64 9.34
C ILE A 163 -22.30 7.81 9.42
N ALA A 164 -22.34 6.55 8.99
CA ALA A 164 -21.15 5.70 8.92
C ALA A 164 -20.06 6.30 8.02
N THR A 165 -20.43 6.88 6.87
CA THR A 165 -19.49 7.54 5.97
C THR A 165 -18.91 8.81 6.59
N LEU A 166 -19.71 9.63 7.26
CA LEU A 166 -19.24 10.82 7.95
C LEU A 166 -18.27 10.46 9.09
N CYS A 167 -18.60 9.47 9.90
CA CYS A 167 -17.70 8.99 10.95
C CYS A 167 -16.37 8.48 10.37
N ALA A 168 -16.41 7.73 9.26
CA ALA A 168 -15.22 7.21 8.59
C ALA A 168 -14.28 8.30 8.05
N VAL A 169 -14.79 9.49 7.78
CA VAL A 169 -13.98 10.63 7.30
C VAL A 169 -13.56 11.54 8.46
N LEU A 170 -14.49 11.84 9.39
CA LEU A 170 -14.23 12.82 10.46
C LEU A 170 -13.28 12.29 11.53
N ILE A 171 -13.38 11.02 11.91
CA ILE A 171 -12.53 10.46 12.96
C ILE A 171 -11.04 10.51 12.56
N PRO A 172 -10.61 10.01 11.38
CA PRO A 172 -9.23 10.15 10.94
C PRO A 172 -8.79 11.61 10.76
N PHE A 173 -9.70 12.49 10.34
CA PHE A 173 -9.40 13.91 10.21
C PHE A 173 -9.03 14.55 11.55
N VAL A 174 -9.78 14.26 12.62
CA VAL A 174 -9.47 14.75 13.97
C VAL A 174 -8.14 14.14 14.48
N ILE A 175 -7.91 12.85 14.25
CA ILE A 175 -6.67 12.18 14.64
C ILE A 175 -5.46 12.77 13.90
N SER A 176 -5.63 13.22 12.66
CA SER A 176 -4.54 13.83 11.88
C SER A 176 -3.94 15.09 12.50
N ALA A 177 -4.66 15.75 13.42
CA ALA A 177 -4.17 16.91 14.16
C ALA A 177 -2.95 16.59 15.07
N VAL A 178 -2.73 15.31 15.40
CA VAL A 178 -1.56 14.85 16.19
C VAL A 178 -0.26 15.03 15.42
N GLY A 179 -0.30 14.99 14.10
CA GLY A 179 0.85 15.13 13.21
C GLY A 179 1.31 13.79 12.60
N PHE A 180 1.79 13.89 11.36
CA PHE A 180 2.18 12.72 10.56
C PHE A 180 3.31 11.90 11.22
N SER A 181 4.40 12.57 11.61
CA SER A 181 5.59 11.90 12.13
C SER A 181 5.32 11.13 13.44
N GLN A 182 4.49 11.70 14.33
CA GLN A 182 4.11 11.07 15.59
C GLN A 182 3.21 9.85 15.37
N ILE A 183 2.24 9.95 14.46
CA ILE A 183 1.35 8.85 14.12
C ILE A 183 2.13 7.68 13.50
N VAL A 184 3.03 7.98 12.56
CA VAL A 184 3.84 6.95 11.90
C VAL A 184 4.77 6.25 12.88
N SER A 185 5.48 7.00 13.72
CA SER A 185 6.43 6.41 14.68
C SER A 185 5.77 5.53 15.75
N LEU A 186 4.52 5.80 16.12
CA LEU A 186 3.80 5.04 17.13
C LEU A 186 2.95 3.91 16.53
N LEU A 187 2.12 4.21 15.53
CA LEU A 187 1.13 3.27 15.03
C LEU A 187 1.70 2.25 14.05
N TYR A 188 2.69 2.61 13.24
CA TYR A 188 3.25 1.67 12.26
C TYR A 188 3.90 0.44 12.89
N PRO A 189 4.74 0.54 13.93
CA PRO A 189 5.27 -0.63 14.61
C PRO A 189 4.17 -1.53 15.20
N ILE A 190 3.17 -0.93 15.85
CA ILE A 190 2.06 -1.67 16.44
C ILE A 190 1.27 -2.42 15.36
N CYS A 191 0.85 -1.72 14.30
CA CYS A 191 0.11 -2.32 13.18
C CYS A 191 0.94 -3.37 12.44
N SER A 192 2.26 -3.20 12.35
CA SER A 192 3.17 -4.17 11.73
C SER A 192 3.20 -5.49 12.49
N VAL A 193 3.26 -5.45 13.81
CA VAL A 193 3.24 -6.65 14.66
C VAL A 193 1.90 -7.38 14.50
N PHE A 194 0.77 -6.67 14.58
CA PHE A 194 -0.55 -7.27 14.30
C PHE A 194 -0.61 -7.88 12.90
N GLY A 195 -0.04 -7.21 11.89
CA GLY A 195 0.03 -7.70 10.53
C GLY A 195 0.76 -9.03 10.40
N VAL A 196 1.86 -9.23 11.15
CA VAL A 196 2.56 -10.52 11.17
C VAL A 196 1.67 -11.63 11.70
N PHE A 197 0.92 -11.40 12.78
CA PHE A 197 -0.02 -12.39 13.32
C PHE A 197 -1.13 -12.73 12.31
N VAL A 198 -1.68 -11.74 11.62
CA VAL A 198 -2.71 -11.94 10.59
C VAL A 198 -2.15 -12.79 9.44
N LEU A 199 -0.95 -12.47 8.94
CA LEU A 199 -0.30 -13.25 7.89
C LEU A 199 0.00 -14.67 8.32
N ALA A 200 0.55 -14.86 9.52
CA ALA A 200 0.82 -16.19 10.07
C ALA A 200 -0.47 -17.03 10.18
N TYR A 201 -1.58 -16.42 10.62
CA TYR A 201 -2.88 -17.06 10.67
C TYR A 201 -3.38 -17.49 9.28
N ILE A 202 -3.30 -16.62 8.27
CA ILE A 202 -3.73 -16.91 6.90
C ILE A 202 -2.93 -18.09 6.32
N VAL A 203 -1.60 -18.05 6.48
CA VAL A 203 -0.71 -19.13 5.99
C VAL A 203 -0.99 -20.45 6.69
N ALA A 204 -1.19 -20.43 8.01
CA ALA A 204 -1.50 -21.63 8.78
C ALA A 204 -2.86 -22.22 8.38
N PHE A 205 -3.87 -21.37 8.16
CA PHE A 205 -5.21 -21.81 7.77
C PHE A 205 -5.22 -22.43 6.35
N GLU A 206 -4.53 -21.83 5.40
CA GLU A 206 -4.41 -22.33 4.04
C GLU A 206 -3.69 -23.69 4.00
N ASN A 207 -2.57 -23.81 4.74
CA ASN A 207 -1.86 -25.08 4.87
C ASN A 207 -2.73 -26.17 5.53
N GLY A 208 -3.54 -25.81 6.52
CA GLY A 208 -4.50 -26.73 7.14
C GLY A 208 -5.58 -27.25 6.17
N LYS A 209 -6.05 -26.41 5.25
CA LYS A 209 -6.98 -26.81 4.18
C LYS A 209 -6.32 -27.77 3.20
N ILE A 210 -5.13 -27.43 2.72
CA ILE A 210 -4.38 -28.29 1.75
C ILE A 210 -4.11 -29.67 2.34
N VAL A 211 -3.78 -29.75 3.63
CA VAL A 211 -3.55 -31.04 4.31
C VAL A 211 -4.85 -31.84 4.39
N LYS A 212 -5.99 -31.20 4.77
CA LYS A 212 -7.30 -31.88 4.83
C LYS A 212 -7.74 -32.39 3.46
N ASP A 213 -7.59 -31.60 2.40
CA ASP A 213 -7.97 -32.01 1.04
C ASP A 213 -7.11 -33.20 0.56
N LYS A 214 -5.80 -33.19 0.83
CA LYS A 214 -4.91 -34.30 0.51
C LYS A 214 -5.26 -35.59 1.28
N VAL A 215 -5.61 -35.48 2.55
CA VAL A 215 -6.03 -36.63 3.39
C VAL A 215 -7.38 -37.14 2.91
N SER A 216 -8.34 -36.29 2.58
CA SER A 216 -9.63 -36.71 2.02
C SER A 216 -9.51 -37.41 0.67
N HIS A 217 -8.65 -36.94 -0.23
CA HIS A 217 -8.38 -37.60 -1.50
C HIS A 217 -7.71 -38.97 -1.33
N LYS A 218 -6.89 -39.13 -0.30
CA LYS A 218 -6.21 -40.41 -0.02
C LYS A 218 -7.14 -41.45 0.61
N ILE A 219 -8.16 -40.99 1.35
CA ILE A 219 -9.16 -41.89 1.98
C ILE A 219 -10.25 -42.30 0.96
N ASN A 220 -10.60 -41.40 0.02
CA ASN A 220 -11.65 -41.68 -0.99
C ASN A 220 -11.10 -42.30 -2.29
N GLY A 221 -9.81 -42.53 -2.40
CA GLY A 221 -9.13 -43.12 -3.56
C GLY A 221 -8.65 -44.56 -3.35
N GLU A 222 -9.05 -45.20 -2.26
CA GLU A 222 -9.12 -46.64 -2.06
C GLU A 222 -10.61 -47.08 -2.18
#